data_9d7bd7ba5ad2a126201ea513f4b18018
#
_entry.id   9d7bd7ba5ad2a126201ea513f4b18018
#
_cell.length_a   1.000
_cell.length_b   1.000
_cell.length_c   1.000
_cell.angle_alpha   90.00
_cell.angle_beta   90.00
_cell.angle_gamma   90.00
#
_symmetry.space_group_name_H-M   'P 1'
#
loop_
_entity.id
_entity.type
_entity.pdbx_description
1 polymer ?
#
loop_
_entity_poly.entity_id
_entity_poly.type
_entity_poly.pdbx_seq_one_letter_code
_entity_poly.pdbx_strand_id
1 'polypeptide(L)'
;MKFFKRTSIFFILGGLILLFFGYTVTSFISISEKDRRYSNKGKAGEREYTVFTDRIKRSEETPIINTYGEVKSWRTLEIRAPVVGKISEVAKVFRDGSKVVEGDFLFSIEDTEYKDSLAIAKADLRDAESDLVNAKTLFELAKLDLEAAEKEKTIRLASFERQQKLKSNGVISETIFEQSSLALTNSEKSLIMKKNSFVQAKNKIFKAEVLVERKKVAHDLAKRQLADTKFFAPFTGVLDQVNAVTGRLISSNDRLGEILDPKALEVVFPLSDIQYPRITDKEGNFIKLKVEYSSGGLEKQNVHSGIIERVGGQVNTGNTGRQVFASISAQNGLSLKPGDFVKVKIFEPKLKGIAKLPLGSLGSNNTILLVNDDLRLEKINIDVIRFQENHILVKNVPFDRKFVTKWSPQLDAGVKVKVIDSSKGAEGVKPAENETIKLTDEERDKLINAVENNKWIPKDVKNRLVKQLSQELVPKKVVDRLRKRMGG
;
A
#
# COMPACT_ATOMS: atom_id res chain seq x y z
N MET A 1 10.21 -110.15 -21.38
CA MET A 1 9.58 -109.05 -22.12
C MET A 1 9.59 -107.69 -21.39
N LYS A 2 10.49 -107.37 -20.45
CA LYS A 2 10.56 -106.07 -19.75
C LYS A 2 11.79 -105.18 -20.14
N PHE A 3 12.71 -105.74 -20.91
CA PHE A 3 13.94 -105.05 -21.31
C PHE A 3 13.77 -104.18 -22.59
N PHE A 4 12.93 -104.58 -23.50
CA PHE A 4 12.71 -103.90 -24.80
C PHE A 4 11.88 -102.58 -24.67
N LYS A 5 11.07 -102.40 -23.65
CA LYS A 5 10.29 -101.22 -23.46
C LYS A 5 11.11 -100.03 -22.87
N ARG A 6 12.19 -100.34 -22.16
CA ARG A 6 13.03 -99.28 -21.56
C ARG A 6 14.01 -98.67 -22.55
N THR A 7 14.52 -99.45 -23.50
CA THR A 7 15.44 -98.91 -24.52
C THR A 7 14.73 -98.10 -25.58
N SER A 8 13.45 -98.40 -25.92
CA SER A 8 12.67 -97.56 -26.84
C SER A 8 12.33 -96.16 -26.29
N ILE A 9 12.13 -96.00 -24.98
CA ILE A 9 11.84 -94.76 -24.34
C ILE A 9 13.09 -93.85 -24.34
N PHE A 10 14.29 -94.41 -24.17
CA PHE A 10 15.56 -93.68 -24.23
C PHE A 10 15.87 -93.10 -25.62
N PHE A 11 15.53 -93.91 -26.68
CA PHE A 11 15.72 -93.40 -28.07
C PHE A 11 14.72 -92.33 -28.45
N ILE A 12 13.48 -92.40 -27.97
CA ILE A 12 12.48 -91.30 -28.20
C ILE A 12 12.85 -90.08 -27.44
N LEU A 13 13.33 -90.16 -26.18
CA LEU A 13 13.75 -89.02 -25.38
C LEU A 13 15.01 -88.40 -25.95
N GLY A 14 15.98 -89.18 -26.44
CA GLY A 14 17.17 -88.73 -27.13
C GLY A 14 16.87 -87.97 -28.45
N GLY A 15 15.88 -88.48 -29.22
CA GLY A 15 15.40 -87.83 -30.44
C GLY A 15 14.71 -86.48 -30.15
N LEU A 16 13.95 -86.39 -29.06
CA LEU A 16 13.27 -85.14 -28.65
C LEU A 16 14.25 -84.10 -28.19
N ILE A 17 15.32 -84.49 -27.48
CA ILE A 17 16.41 -83.63 -27.06
C ILE A 17 17.19 -83.04 -28.25
N LEU A 18 17.47 -83.92 -29.28
CA LEU A 18 18.15 -83.46 -30.50
C LEU A 18 17.28 -82.51 -31.33
N LEU A 19 15.97 -82.76 -31.41
CA LEU A 19 15.03 -81.80 -32.07
C LEU A 19 14.92 -80.45 -31.32
N PHE A 20 14.89 -80.55 -30.01
CA PHE A 20 14.88 -79.28 -29.19
C PHE A 20 16.18 -78.53 -29.35
N PHE A 21 17.33 -79.22 -29.38
CA PHE A 21 18.62 -78.58 -29.60
C PHE A 21 18.74 -78.00 -31.03
N GLY A 22 18.26 -78.69 -32.03
CA GLY A 22 18.18 -78.25 -33.42
C GLY A 22 17.30 -76.98 -33.54
N TYR A 23 16.16 -76.92 -32.84
CA TYR A 23 15.25 -75.77 -32.81
C TYR A 23 15.87 -74.60 -32.12
N THR A 24 16.58 -74.77 -31.00
CA THR A 24 17.28 -73.66 -30.30
C THR A 24 18.45 -73.12 -31.10
N VAL A 25 19.21 -73.96 -31.80
CA VAL A 25 20.31 -73.52 -32.69
C VAL A 25 19.79 -72.73 -33.89
N THR A 26 18.72 -73.21 -34.54
CA THR A 26 18.11 -72.45 -35.66
C THR A 26 17.46 -71.16 -35.20
N SER A 27 16.83 -71.15 -34.02
CA SER A 27 16.31 -69.90 -33.41
C SER A 27 17.45 -68.88 -33.06
N PHE A 28 18.57 -69.41 -32.57
CA PHE A 28 19.72 -68.52 -32.24
C PHE A 28 20.39 -67.99 -33.50
N ILE A 29 20.48 -68.73 -34.57
CA ILE A 29 21.01 -68.30 -35.87
C ILE A 29 20.07 -67.23 -36.48
N SER A 30 18.75 -67.44 -36.40
CA SER A 30 17.77 -66.46 -36.93
C SER A 30 17.73 -65.12 -36.13
N ILE A 31 18.03 -65.16 -34.84
CA ILE A 31 18.19 -63.95 -34.02
C ILE A 31 19.50 -63.27 -34.38
N SER A 32 20.60 -63.98 -34.59
CA SER A 32 21.89 -63.42 -35.00
C SER A 32 21.87 -62.77 -36.41
N GLU A 33 21.07 -63.30 -37.34
CA GLU A 33 20.88 -62.67 -38.65
C GLU A 33 19.98 -61.46 -38.63
N LYS A 34 19.02 -61.38 -37.70
CA LYS A 34 18.22 -60.16 -37.49
C LYS A 34 19.07 -59.00 -36.94
N ASP A 35 19.97 -59.25 -36.00
CA ASP A 35 20.84 -58.24 -35.46
C ASP A 35 21.87 -57.69 -36.50
N ARG A 36 22.33 -58.53 -37.44
CA ARG A 36 23.18 -58.10 -38.56
C ARG A 36 22.47 -57.23 -39.57
N ARG A 37 21.15 -57.38 -39.76
CA ARG A 37 20.36 -56.49 -40.66
C ARG A 37 20.04 -55.17 -40.04
N TYR A 38 20.01 -55.05 -38.68
CA TYR A 38 19.87 -53.75 -37.99
C TYR A 38 21.16 -52.97 -37.88
N SER A 39 22.32 -53.63 -37.96
CA SER A 39 23.63 -52.97 -37.87
C SER A 39 24.07 -52.28 -39.18
N ASN A 40 23.34 -52.44 -40.27
CA ASN A 40 23.70 -51.86 -41.56
C ASN A 40 22.70 -50.76 -42.03
N LYS A 41 21.90 -50.17 -41.10
CA LYS A 41 21.26 -48.88 -41.35
C LYS A 41 22.36 -47.83 -41.26
N GLY A 42 22.70 -47.28 -42.43
CA GLY A 42 23.70 -46.24 -42.63
C GLY A 42 23.70 -45.19 -41.53
N LYS A 43 24.86 -44.66 -41.22
CA LYS A 43 25.05 -43.51 -40.32
C LYS A 43 23.91 -42.51 -40.56
N ALA A 44 22.89 -42.53 -39.67
CA ALA A 44 21.87 -41.53 -39.67
C ALA A 44 22.60 -40.21 -39.50
N GLY A 45 22.56 -39.38 -40.53
CA GLY A 45 23.19 -38.09 -40.49
C GLY A 45 22.80 -37.38 -39.19
N GLU A 46 23.77 -36.86 -38.47
CA GLU A 46 23.54 -36.14 -37.22
C GLU A 46 22.39 -35.14 -37.41
N ARG A 47 21.32 -35.27 -36.61
CA ARG A 47 20.16 -34.39 -36.75
C ARG A 47 20.56 -32.99 -36.45
N GLU A 48 20.49 -32.10 -37.43
CA GLU A 48 20.72 -30.69 -37.26
C GLU A 48 19.37 -30.00 -36.95
N TYR A 49 19.33 -29.22 -35.86
CA TYR A 49 18.17 -28.43 -35.49
C TYR A 49 18.37 -26.98 -35.93
N THR A 50 17.36 -26.39 -36.52
CA THR A 50 17.37 -24.97 -36.86
C THR A 50 17.02 -24.15 -35.64
N VAL A 51 17.90 -23.24 -35.26
CA VAL A 51 17.74 -22.36 -34.08
C VAL A 51 17.87 -20.90 -34.47
N PHE A 52 17.05 -20.07 -33.82
CA PHE A 52 17.21 -18.62 -33.92
C PHE A 52 18.23 -18.16 -32.87
N THR A 53 19.15 -17.31 -33.28
CA THR A 53 20.22 -16.82 -32.42
C THR A 53 20.31 -15.30 -32.46
N ASP A 54 20.77 -14.72 -31.36
CA ASP A 54 21.19 -13.33 -31.25
C ASP A 54 22.52 -13.27 -30.52
N ARG A 55 23.18 -12.09 -30.52
CA ARG A 55 24.43 -11.88 -29.76
C ARG A 55 24.12 -11.31 -28.39
N ILE A 56 24.85 -11.77 -27.38
CA ILE A 56 24.77 -11.24 -26.02
C ILE A 56 25.43 -9.86 -26.01
N LYS A 57 24.63 -8.80 -25.93
CA LYS A 57 25.11 -7.42 -25.89
C LYS A 57 25.17 -6.92 -24.46
N ARG A 58 26.23 -6.17 -24.14
CA ARG A 58 26.31 -5.44 -22.87
C ARG A 58 25.31 -4.31 -22.92
N SER A 59 24.45 -4.21 -21.90
CA SER A 59 23.44 -3.16 -21.81
C SER A 59 23.42 -2.52 -20.42
N GLU A 60 22.79 -1.36 -20.36
CA GLU A 60 22.41 -0.69 -19.13
C GLU A 60 20.87 -0.57 -19.15
N GLU A 61 20.23 -1.11 -18.16
CA GLU A 61 18.77 -1.16 -18.10
C GLU A 61 18.26 -0.65 -16.75
N THR A 62 17.09 -0.04 -16.77
CA THR A 62 16.34 0.35 -15.58
C THR A 62 15.22 -0.67 -15.39
N PRO A 63 15.37 -1.63 -14.44
CA PRO A 63 14.32 -2.60 -14.21
C PRO A 63 13.06 -1.94 -13.65
N ILE A 64 11.92 -2.58 -13.89
CA ILE A 64 10.62 -2.08 -13.45
C ILE A 64 10.00 -3.10 -12.51
N ILE A 65 9.57 -2.64 -11.34
CA ILE A 65 8.71 -3.41 -10.46
C ILE A 65 7.26 -3.03 -10.78
N ASN A 66 6.45 -4.02 -11.13
CA ASN A 66 5.02 -3.87 -11.29
C ASN A 66 4.31 -4.31 -10.02
N THR A 67 3.42 -3.48 -9.49
CA THR A 67 2.55 -3.78 -8.35
C THR A 67 1.22 -3.05 -8.53
N TYR A 68 0.30 -3.24 -7.60
CA TYR A 68 -0.97 -2.52 -7.53
C TYR A 68 -1.03 -1.74 -6.25
N GLY A 69 -1.61 -0.55 -6.31
CA GLY A 69 -1.78 0.34 -5.17
C GLY A 69 -3.18 0.93 -5.11
N GLU A 70 -3.51 1.47 -3.97
CA GLU A 70 -4.75 2.18 -3.69
C GLU A 70 -4.44 3.65 -3.47
N VAL A 71 -5.22 4.52 -4.09
CA VAL A 71 -5.16 5.96 -3.85
C VAL A 71 -5.82 6.28 -2.52
N LYS A 72 -5.10 6.94 -1.63
CA LYS A 72 -5.60 7.37 -0.32
C LYS A 72 -5.40 8.86 -0.13
N SER A 73 -6.29 9.49 0.64
CA SER A 73 -6.01 10.80 1.18
C SER A 73 -5.24 10.65 2.49
N TRP A 74 -4.05 11.25 2.59
CA TRP A 74 -3.31 11.28 3.85
C TRP A 74 -3.89 12.29 4.85
N ARG A 75 -4.83 13.16 4.39
CA ARG A 75 -5.55 14.13 5.20
C ARG A 75 -7.02 13.75 5.27
N THR A 76 -7.33 12.74 6.07
CA THR A 76 -8.68 12.28 6.35
C THR A 76 -8.98 12.52 7.82
N LEU A 77 -10.14 13.08 8.14
CA LEU A 77 -10.61 13.30 9.50
C LEU A 77 -11.97 12.65 9.70
N GLU A 78 -12.06 11.76 10.67
CA GLU A 78 -13.36 11.26 11.14
C GLU A 78 -14.11 12.34 11.92
N ILE A 79 -15.31 12.67 11.48
CA ILE A 79 -16.20 13.59 12.16
C ILE A 79 -16.92 12.79 13.27
N ARG A 80 -16.58 13.12 14.52
CA ARG A 80 -17.17 12.50 15.70
C ARG A 80 -17.93 13.52 16.52
N ALA A 81 -19.00 13.07 17.20
CA ALA A 81 -19.79 13.93 18.10
C ALA A 81 -18.94 14.36 19.29
N PRO A 82 -18.68 15.67 19.48
CA PRO A 82 -17.86 16.13 20.59
C PRO A 82 -18.61 16.10 21.92
N VAL A 83 -19.93 16.21 21.89
CA VAL A 83 -20.80 16.20 23.08
C VAL A 83 -22.02 15.30 22.87
N VAL A 84 -22.67 14.89 23.94
CA VAL A 84 -23.88 14.06 23.92
C VAL A 84 -25.11 14.94 23.64
N GLY A 85 -26.13 14.42 22.98
CA GLY A 85 -27.41 15.10 22.79
C GLY A 85 -28.13 14.66 21.54
N LYS A 86 -29.26 15.31 21.27
CA LYS A 86 -30.07 15.06 20.08
C LYS A 86 -29.61 16.01 18.97
N ILE A 87 -29.43 15.48 17.76
CA ILE A 87 -29.15 16.32 16.58
C ILE A 87 -30.35 17.20 16.31
N SER A 88 -30.19 18.51 16.44
CA SER A 88 -31.24 19.51 16.22
C SER A 88 -31.33 19.92 14.74
N GLU A 89 -30.17 20.04 14.06
CA GLU A 89 -30.12 20.47 12.67
C GLU A 89 -28.97 19.78 11.95
N VAL A 90 -29.18 19.41 10.68
CA VAL A 90 -28.17 18.89 9.77
C VAL A 90 -28.17 19.75 8.51
N ALA A 91 -27.01 20.27 8.16
CA ALA A 91 -26.86 21.09 6.96
C ALA A 91 -27.15 20.27 5.69
N LYS A 92 -27.75 20.91 4.68
CA LYS A 92 -28.05 20.25 3.40
C LYS A 92 -26.80 19.72 2.69
N VAL A 93 -25.65 20.33 2.93
CA VAL A 93 -24.35 19.91 2.39
C VAL A 93 -23.76 18.72 3.13
N PHE A 94 -24.24 18.37 4.33
CA PHE A 94 -23.72 17.25 5.11
C PHE A 94 -24.28 15.92 4.61
N ARG A 95 -23.82 15.49 3.43
CA ARG A 95 -24.20 14.24 2.74
C ARG A 95 -22.97 13.67 2.02
N ASP A 96 -22.99 12.36 1.78
CA ASP A 96 -21.94 11.67 1.05
C ASP A 96 -21.68 12.31 -0.31
N GLY A 97 -20.40 12.45 -0.65
CA GLY A 97 -19.93 13.04 -1.89
C GLY A 97 -20.05 14.57 -1.99
N SER A 98 -20.59 15.25 -0.99
CA SER A 98 -20.70 16.72 -0.99
C SER A 98 -19.36 17.37 -0.73
N LYS A 99 -19.10 18.47 -1.43
CA LYS A 99 -17.94 19.33 -1.18
C LYS A 99 -18.29 20.37 -0.10
N VAL A 100 -17.38 20.53 0.84
CA VAL A 100 -17.46 21.53 1.91
C VAL A 100 -16.21 22.39 1.92
N VAL A 101 -16.38 23.63 2.36
CA VAL A 101 -15.28 24.61 2.55
C VAL A 101 -15.02 24.72 4.05
N GLU A 102 -13.78 25.05 4.42
CA GLU A 102 -13.41 25.34 5.80
C GLU A 102 -14.34 26.38 6.41
N GLY A 103 -14.90 26.08 7.59
CA GLY A 103 -15.87 26.92 8.29
C GLY A 103 -17.33 26.66 7.90
N ASP A 104 -17.65 25.82 6.93
CA ASP A 104 -19.02 25.47 6.62
C ASP A 104 -19.68 24.77 7.81
N PHE A 105 -20.92 25.17 8.13
CA PHE A 105 -21.74 24.51 9.14
C PHE A 105 -22.16 23.12 8.66
N LEU A 106 -21.98 22.08 9.51
CA LEU A 106 -22.32 20.70 9.18
C LEU A 106 -23.54 20.19 9.95
N PHE A 107 -23.54 20.30 11.26
CA PHE A 107 -24.67 19.92 12.10
C PHE A 107 -24.63 20.62 13.45
N SER A 108 -25.76 20.63 14.14
CA SER A 108 -25.85 21.07 15.54
C SER A 108 -26.55 20.04 16.40
N ILE A 109 -26.14 20.02 17.66
CA ILE A 109 -26.73 19.26 18.77
C ILE A 109 -27.61 20.20 19.57
N GLU A 110 -28.70 19.72 20.16
CA GLU A 110 -29.59 20.51 21.02
C GLU A 110 -28.79 21.18 22.15
N ASP A 111 -28.86 22.51 22.20
CA ASP A 111 -27.95 23.31 23.01
C ASP A 111 -28.56 23.82 24.31
N THR A 112 -29.84 23.48 24.59
CA THR A 112 -30.60 24.02 25.75
C THR A 112 -29.89 23.72 27.08
N GLU A 113 -29.55 22.47 27.32
CA GLU A 113 -28.88 22.06 28.57
C GLU A 113 -27.49 22.69 28.71
N TYR A 114 -26.79 22.89 27.62
CA TYR A 114 -25.45 23.53 27.58
C TYR A 114 -25.52 25.02 27.83
N LYS A 115 -26.58 25.71 27.32
CA LYS A 115 -26.87 27.10 27.63
C LYS A 115 -27.20 27.31 29.11
N ASP A 116 -28.02 26.41 29.67
CA ASP A 116 -28.37 26.47 31.09
C ASP A 116 -27.14 26.21 31.96
N SER A 117 -26.33 25.23 31.63
CA SER A 117 -25.05 24.95 32.32
C SER A 117 -24.09 26.16 32.28
N LEU A 118 -23.97 26.83 31.14
CA LEU A 118 -23.18 28.04 31.01
C LEU A 118 -23.75 29.19 31.86
N ALA A 119 -25.09 29.35 31.87
CA ALA A 119 -25.76 30.39 32.65
C ALA A 119 -25.50 30.20 34.17
N ILE A 120 -25.62 28.94 34.65
CA ILE A 120 -25.31 28.59 36.05
C ILE A 120 -23.84 28.89 36.38
N ALA A 121 -22.90 28.38 35.54
CA ALA A 121 -21.48 28.58 35.78
C ALA A 121 -21.08 30.07 35.74
N LYS A 122 -21.75 30.86 34.90
CA LYS A 122 -21.57 32.33 34.85
C LYS A 122 -22.11 33.02 36.11
N ALA A 123 -23.23 32.58 36.64
CA ALA A 123 -23.76 33.10 37.90
C ALA A 123 -22.84 32.79 39.06
N ASP A 124 -22.38 31.57 39.17
CA ASP A 124 -21.42 31.10 40.17
C ASP A 124 -20.09 31.89 40.13
N LEU A 125 -19.60 32.21 38.95
CA LEU A 125 -18.39 33.04 38.80
C LEU A 125 -18.62 34.44 39.34
N ARG A 126 -19.76 35.05 38.99
CA ARG A 126 -20.11 36.41 39.50
C ARG A 126 -20.25 36.45 41.01
N ASP A 127 -20.81 35.40 41.60
CA ASP A 127 -20.93 35.26 43.06
C ASP A 127 -19.54 35.22 43.73
N ALA A 128 -18.65 34.36 43.20
CA ALA A 128 -17.27 34.30 43.67
C ALA A 128 -16.48 35.62 43.47
N GLU A 129 -16.73 36.32 42.37
CA GLU A 129 -16.13 37.64 42.12
C GLU A 129 -16.64 38.69 43.15
N SER A 130 -17.94 38.65 43.52
CA SER A 130 -18.53 39.49 44.56
C SER A 130 -17.91 39.18 45.94
N ASP A 131 -17.75 37.93 46.26
CA ASP A 131 -17.08 37.50 47.50
C ASP A 131 -15.64 38.00 47.58
N LEU A 132 -14.90 37.98 46.45
CA LEU A 132 -13.56 38.55 46.40
C LEU A 132 -13.55 40.07 46.64
N VAL A 133 -14.51 40.81 46.08
CA VAL A 133 -14.67 42.27 46.33
C VAL A 133 -14.94 42.50 47.83
N ASN A 134 -15.84 41.75 48.43
CA ASN A 134 -16.14 41.81 49.86
C ASN A 134 -14.90 41.51 50.71
N ALA A 135 -14.15 40.47 50.38
CA ALA A 135 -12.92 40.08 51.09
C ALA A 135 -11.86 41.23 50.98
N LYS A 136 -11.70 41.86 49.83
CA LYS A 136 -10.81 43.02 49.64
C LYS A 136 -11.24 44.21 50.47
N THR A 137 -12.53 44.52 50.53
CA THR A 137 -13.06 45.62 51.35
C THR A 137 -12.77 45.38 52.84
N LEU A 138 -13.04 44.14 53.31
CA LEU A 138 -12.74 43.76 54.71
C LEU A 138 -11.24 43.81 55.01
N PHE A 139 -10.39 43.52 54.09
CA PHE A 139 -8.94 43.61 54.23
C PHE A 139 -8.50 45.09 54.38
N GLU A 140 -9.01 46.01 53.54
CA GLU A 140 -8.69 47.43 53.64
C GLU A 140 -9.15 48.00 54.99
N LEU A 141 -10.34 47.60 55.50
CA LEU A 141 -10.79 48.01 56.83
C LEU A 141 -9.87 47.46 57.91
N ALA A 142 -9.49 46.18 57.85
CA ALA A 142 -8.58 45.56 58.82
C ALA A 142 -7.17 46.19 58.80
N LYS A 143 -6.73 46.67 57.65
CA LYS A 143 -5.48 47.43 57.46
C LYS A 143 -5.54 48.79 58.17
N LEU A 144 -6.61 49.53 57.97
CA LEU A 144 -6.82 50.86 58.65
C LEU A 144 -6.89 50.65 60.13
N ASP A 145 -7.59 49.63 60.64
CA ASP A 145 -7.64 49.30 62.06
C ASP A 145 -6.28 48.99 62.66
N LEU A 146 -5.44 48.22 61.92
CA LEU A 146 -4.07 47.91 62.33
C LEU A 146 -3.22 49.16 62.42
N GLU A 147 -3.26 50.05 61.40
CA GLU A 147 -2.56 51.30 61.33
C GLU A 147 -2.96 52.26 62.55
N ALA A 148 -4.25 52.23 62.88
CA ALA A 148 -4.74 53.02 64.03
C ALA A 148 -4.20 52.46 65.38
N ALA A 149 -4.18 51.12 65.53
CA ALA A 149 -3.63 50.47 66.72
C ALA A 149 -2.11 50.63 66.83
N GLU A 150 -1.39 50.69 65.73
CA GLU A 150 0.06 50.95 65.71
C GLU A 150 0.33 52.45 66.19
N LYS A 151 -0.46 53.35 65.71
CA LYS A 151 -0.38 54.79 66.16
C LYS A 151 -0.71 54.89 67.66
N GLU A 152 -1.77 54.24 68.12
CA GLU A 152 -2.13 54.23 69.55
C GLU A 152 -0.99 53.68 70.41
N LYS A 153 -0.43 52.55 70.04
CA LYS A 153 0.72 51.97 70.77
C LYS A 153 1.88 52.93 70.81
N THR A 154 2.21 53.63 69.70
CA THR A 154 3.31 54.55 69.63
C THR A 154 3.10 55.71 70.60
N ILE A 155 1.87 56.27 70.69
CA ILE A 155 1.51 57.37 71.64
C ILE A 155 1.60 56.84 73.08
N ARG A 156 1.08 55.66 73.37
CA ARG A 156 1.13 55.03 74.72
C ARG A 156 2.58 54.78 75.18
N LEU A 157 3.42 54.25 74.26
CA LEU A 157 4.84 54.06 74.54
C LEU A 157 5.57 55.33 74.87
N ALA A 158 5.40 56.38 74.08
CA ALA A 158 6.01 57.68 74.36
C ALA A 158 5.52 58.28 75.69
N SER A 159 4.23 58.04 76.07
CA SER A 159 3.71 58.46 77.37
C SER A 159 4.34 57.63 78.52
N PHE A 160 4.45 56.31 78.33
CA PHE A 160 5.10 55.46 79.33
C PHE A 160 6.57 55.86 79.54
N GLU A 161 7.34 56.03 78.49
CA GLU A 161 8.75 56.46 78.56
C GLU A 161 8.89 57.81 79.30
N ARG A 162 7.98 58.78 79.08
CA ARG A 162 7.97 60.06 79.83
C ARG A 162 7.68 59.80 81.28
N GLN A 163 6.67 58.98 81.65
CA GLN A 163 6.33 58.73 83.02
C GLN A 163 7.47 57.95 83.73
N GLN A 164 8.15 57.05 83.02
CA GLN A 164 9.32 56.33 83.54
C GLN A 164 10.46 57.26 83.93
N LYS A 165 10.73 58.26 83.13
CA LYS A 165 11.71 59.35 83.46
C LYS A 165 11.29 60.18 84.64
N LEU A 166 10.01 60.56 84.69
CA LEU A 166 9.49 61.35 85.81
C LEU A 166 9.51 60.52 87.15
N LYS A 167 9.23 59.23 87.15
CA LYS A 167 9.34 58.34 88.26
C LYS A 167 10.79 58.20 88.78
N SER A 168 11.76 58.07 87.86
CA SER A 168 13.18 57.98 88.20
C SER A 168 13.67 59.28 88.90
N ASN A 169 13.04 60.41 88.56
CA ASN A 169 13.32 61.74 89.15
C ASN A 169 12.48 61.97 90.41
N GLY A 170 11.66 61.00 90.88
CA GLY A 170 10.84 61.19 92.07
C GLY A 170 9.63 62.11 92.00
N VAL A 171 9.22 62.44 90.77
CA VAL A 171 8.17 63.49 90.51
C VAL A 171 6.75 62.90 90.51
N ILE A 172 6.57 61.60 90.31
CA ILE A 172 5.25 60.97 90.21
C ILE A 172 5.15 59.80 91.20
N SER A 173 3.89 59.36 91.55
CA SER A 173 3.58 58.23 92.38
C SER A 173 3.71 56.89 91.60
N GLU A 174 3.93 55.85 92.33
CA GLU A 174 3.93 54.45 91.76
C GLU A 174 2.64 54.13 91.02
N THR A 175 1.49 54.51 91.52
CA THR A 175 0.17 54.27 90.94
C THR A 175 0.05 54.91 89.57
N ILE A 176 0.59 56.15 89.33
CA ILE A 176 0.57 56.83 88.02
C ILE A 176 1.44 56.07 87.00
N PHE A 177 2.60 55.56 87.45
CA PHE A 177 3.48 54.75 86.61
C PHE A 177 2.83 53.43 86.25
N GLU A 178 2.24 52.71 87.23
CA GLU A 178 1.52 51.42 86.95
C GLU A 178 0.34 51.60 86.02
N GLN A 179 -0.42 52.73 86.16
CA GLN A 179 -1.49 53.05 85.19
C GLN A 179 -0.97 53.25 83.75
N SER A 180 0.18 53.91 83.55
CA SER A 180 0.76 54.07 82.23
C SER A 180 1.29 52.79 81.69
N SER A 181 1.86 51.87 82.48
CA SER A 181 2.30 50.54 82.13
C SER A 181 1.11 49.68 81.70
N LEU A 182 0.01 49.73 82.48
CA LEU A 182 -1.21 48.98 82.09
C LEU A 182 -1.80 49.47 80.78
N ALA A 183 -1.80 50.83 80.57
CA ALA A 183 -2.28 51.43 79.32
C ALA A 183 -1.43 50.99 78.10
N LEU A 184 -0.10 50.94 78.27
CA LEU A 184 0.79 50.38 77.24
C LEU A 184 0.49 48.91 76.93
N THR A 185 0.43 48.10 77.99
CA THR A 185 0.12 46.66 77.82
C THR A 185 -1.21 46.39 77.14
N ASN A 186 -2.23 47.20 77.45
CA ASN A 186 -3.54 47.13 76.79
C ASN A 186 -3.47 47.53 75.33
N SER A 187 -2.69 48.54 74.95
CA SER A 187 -2.49 48.92 73.58
C SER A 187 -1.71 47.90 72.79
N GLU A 188 -0.75 47.21 73.44
CA GLU A 188 -0.01 46.09 72.79
C GLU A 188 -0.92 44.87 72.52
N LYS A 189 -1.77 44.50 73.50
CA LYS A 189 -2.80 43.49 73.29
C LYS A 189 -3.74 43.84 72.12
N SER A 190 -4.21 45.09 72.06
CA SER A 190 -5.06 45.61 70.99
C SER A 190 -4.36 45.46 69.64
N LEU A 191 -3.09 45.87 69.54
CA LEU A 191 -2.28 45.75 68.35
C LEU A 191 -2.18 44.26 67.87
N ILE A 192 -1.90 43.36 68.80
CA ILE A 192 -1.83 41.89 68.45
C ILE A 192 -3.17 41.40 67.91
N MET A 193 -4.29 41.80 68.53
CA MET A 193 -5.63 41.42 68.02
C MET A 193 -5.91 41.97 66.63
N LYS A 194 -5.58 43.25 66.36
CA LYS A 194 -5.76 43.85 65.05
C LYS A 194 -4.84 43.27 64.01
N LYS A 195 -3.59 42.92 64.36
CA LYS A 195 -2.66 42.22 63.48
C LYS A 195 -3.19 40.84 63.10
N ASN A 196 -3.76 40.10 64.03
CA ASN A 196 -4.40 38.80 63.78
C ASN A 196 -5.58 38.96 62.81
N SER A 197 -6.44 39.97 63.02
CA SER A 197 -7.57 40.28 62.15
C SER A 197 -7.12 40.64 60.73
N PHE A 198 -6.05 41.39 60.56
CA PHE A 198 -5.43 41.72 59.28
C PHE A 198 -4.93 40.45 58.55
N VAL A 199 -4.20 39.59 59.25
CA VAL A 199 -3.73 38.32 58.68
C VAL A 199 -4.90 37.43 58.24
N GLN A 200 -5.97 37.34 59.05
CA GLN A 200 -7.17 36.59 58.72
C GLN A 200 -7.88 37.19 57.46
N ALA A 201 -8.00 38.51 57.37
CA ALA A 201 -8.57 39.17 56.22
C ALA A 201 -7.73 38.94 54.96
N LYS A 202 -6.38 38.98 55.06
CA LYS A 202 -5.48 38.64 53.98
C LYS A 202 -5.67 37.22 53.48
N ASN A 203 -5.79 36.25 54.40
CA ASN A 203 -6.06 34.85 54.05
C ASN A 203 -7.43 34.64 53.42
N LYS A 204 -8.45 35.45 53.75
CA LYS A 204 -9.76 35.42 53.11
C LYS A 204 -9.67 35.89 51.67
N ILE A 205 -8.89 36.92 51.30
CA ILE A 205 -8.64 37.30 49.92
C ILE A 205 -8.07 36.17 49.12
N PHE A 206 -7.00 35.52 49.61
CA PHE A 206 -6.38 34.38 48.93
C PHE A 206 -7.36 33.24 48.67
N LYS A 207 -8.20 32.90 49.68
CA LYS A 207 -9.25 31.88 49.51
C LYS A 207 -10.29 32.29 48.46
N ALA A 208 -10.69 33.56 48.43
CA ALA A 208 -11.66 34.08 47.47
C ALA A 208 -11.06 34.12 46.05
N GLU A 209 -9.78 34.48 45.91
CA GLU A 209 -9.06 34.42 44.61
C GLU A 209 -9.03 33.02 44.03
N VAL A 210 -8.67 32.03 44.86
CA VAL A 210 -8.69 30.62 44.44
C VAL A 210 -10.11 30.13 44.04
N LEU A 211 -11.15 30.62 44.74
CA LEU A 211 -12.54 30.28 44.41
C LEU A 211 -12.92 30.88 43.05
N VAL A 212 -12.57 32.15 42.80
CA VAL A 212 -12.81 32.83 41.49
C VAL A 212 -12.13 32.04 40.37
N GLU A 213 -10.86 31.68 40.54
CA GLU A 213 -10.13 30.90 39.51
C GLU A 213 -10.80 29.54 39.23
N ARG A 214 -11.22 28.80 40.26
CA ARG A 214 -11.95 27.55 40.09
C ARG A 214 -13.28 27.74 39.36
N LYS A 215 -14.06 28.79 39.70
CA LYS A 215 -15.34 29.06 39.04
C LYS A 215 -15.16 29.55 37.60
N LYS A 216 -14.09 30.29 37.31
CA LYS A 216 -13.69 30.69 35.97
C LYS A 216 -13.38 29.47 35.09
N VAL A 217 -12.63 28.49 35.59
CA VAL A 217 -12.37 27.23 34.88
C VAL A 217 -13.67 26.50 34.57
N ALA A 218 -14.60 26.43 35.52
CA ALA A 218 -15.92 25.81 35.31
C ALA A 218 -16.74 26.54 34.25
N HIS A 219 -16.76 27.86 34.29
CA HIS A 219 -17.42 28.73 33.27
C HIS A 219 -16.84 28.49 31.87
N ASP A 220 -15.51 28.47 31.75
CA ASP A 220 -14.83 28.27 30.48
C ASP A 220 -15.03 26.86 29.93
N LEU A 221 -15.16 25.84 30.81
CA LEU A 221 -15.56 24.49 30.40
C LEU A 221 -16.96 24.47 29.83
N ALA A 222 -17.96 25.02 30.51
CA ALA A 222 -19.33 25.09 30.04
C ALA A 222 -19.46 25.89 28.71
N LYS A 223 -18.66 26.94 28.55
CA LYS A 223 -18.59 27.73 27.31
C LYS A 223 -18.05 26.89 26.14
N ARG A 224 -17.00 26.08 26.35
CA ARG A 224 -16.49 25.16 25.30
C ARG A 224 -17.54 24.11 24.95
N GLN A 225 -18.15 23.46 25.95
CA GLN A 225 -19.18 22.46 25.71
C GLN A 225 -20.37 23.02 24.89
N LEU A 226 -20.77 24.27 25.15
CA LEU A 226 -21.79 24.93 24.33
C LEU A 226 -21.28 25.21 22.90
N ALA A 227 -20.02 25.62 22.73
CA ALA A 227 -19.46 25.80 21.40
C ALA A 227 -19.39 24.48 20.63
N ASP A 228 -19.07 23.38 21.29
CA ASP A 228 -18.96 22.03 20.75
C ASP A 228 -20.34 21.45 20.32
N THR A 229 -21.47 22.09 20.68
CA THR A 229 -22.79 21.72 20.14
C THR A 229 -22.95 22.04 18.67
N LYS A 230 -22.11 22.89 18.07
CA LYS A 230 -22.12 23.23 16.65
C LYS A 230 -20.83 22.80 16.00
N PHE A 231 -20.94 21.96 14.96
CA PHE A 231 -19.79 21.44 14.27
C PHE A 231 -19.62 22.10 12.90
N PHE A 232 -18.41 22.54 12.61
CA PHE A 232 -18.04 23.18 11.37
C PHE A 232 -16.92 22.38 10.68
N ALA A 233 -16.85 22.44 9.36
CA ALA A 233 -15.80 21.80 8.58
C ALA A 233 -14.42 22.37 8.96
N PRO A 234 -13.46 21.57 9.44
CA PRO A 234 -12.15 22.07 9.87
C PRO A 234 -11.20 22.38 8.70
N PHE A 235 -11.50 21.89 7.51
CA PHE A 235 -10.81 22.17 6.27
C PHE A 235 -11.71 21.89 5.06
N THR A 236 -11.32 22.43 3.90
CA THR A 236 -12.01 22.18 2.63
C THR A 236 -11.80 20.75 2.15
N GLY A 237 -12.90 20.01 1.92
CA GLY A 237 -12.84 18.59 1.55
C GLY A 237 -14.11 18.04 0.92
N VAL A 238 -14.15 16.73 0.82
CA VAL A 238 -15.32 15.96 0.39
C VAL A 238 -15.78 15.09 1.54
N LEU A 239 -17.08 15.07 1.79
CA LEU A 239 -17.68 14.26 2.85
C LEU A 239 -17.91 12.83 2.38
N ASP A 240 -17.70 11.88 3.27
CA ASP A 240 -17.96 10.46 3.04
C ASP A 240 -18.46 9.79 4.32
N GLN A 241 -19.17 8.65 4.16
CA GLN A 241 -19.74 7.84 5.24
C GLN A 241 -20.58 8.65 6.24
N VAL A 242 -21.33 9.63 5.75
CA VAL A 242 -22.19 10.49 6.58
C VAL A 242 -23.36 9.70 7.14
N ASN A 243 -23.51 9.73 8.46
CA ASN A 243 -24.57 9.06 9.20
C ASN A 243 -25.16 9.98 10.28
N ALA A 244 -25.63 11.15 9.87
CA ALA A 244 -26.28 12.11 10.76
C ALA A 244 -27.71 12.39 10.26
N VAL A 245 -28.68 12.26 11.18
CA VAL A 245 -30.09 12.51 10.90
C VAL A 245 -30.65 13.38 12.00
N THR A 246 -31.38 14.43 11.64
CA THR A 246 -32.10 15.29 12.58
C THR A 246 -33.05 14.47 13.48
N GLY A 247 -32.96 14.70 14.77
CA GLY A 247 -33.75 13.97 15.76
C GLY A 247 -33.06 12.74 16.35
N ARG A 248 -31.94 12.29 15.79
CA ARG A 248 -31.15 11.17 16.35
C ARG A 248 -30.44 11.58 17.65
N LEU A 249 -30.56 10.74 18.67
CA LEU A 249 -29.78 10.85 19.90
C LEU A 249 -28.38 10.28 19.63
N ILE A 250 -27.34 11.02 19.98
CA ILE A 250 -25.94 10.64 19.82
C ILE A 250 -25.20 10.70 21.14
N SER A 251 -24.24 9.80 21.29
CA SER A 251 -23.29 9.79 22.41
C SER A 251 -22.01 10.54 22.03
N SER A 252 -21.28 10.99 23.04
CA SER A 252 -19.95 11.55 22.81
C SER A 252 -19.07 10.50 22.11
N ASN A 253 -18.32 10.93 21.09
CA ASN A 253 -17.48 10.12 20.25
C ASN A 253 -18.18 9.24 19.19
N ASP A 254 -19.51 9.33 19.03
CA ASP A 254 -20.21 8.68 17.93
C ASP A 254 -19.69 9.19 16.58
N ARG A 255 -19.40 8.27 15.63
CA ARG A 255 -18.98 8.61 14.27
C ARG A 255 -20.18 9.09 13.47
N LEU A 256 -20.07 10.28 12.90
CA LEU A 256 -21.12 10.93 12.12
C LEU A 256 -20.77 11.08 10.63
N GLY A 257 -19.52 10.87 10.26
CA GLY A 257 -19.01 10.95 8.90
C GLY A 257 -17.50 11.04 8.87
N GLU A 258 -16.96 11.31 7.69
CA GLU A 258 -15.56 11.70 7.52
C GLU A 258 -15.41 12.76 6.44
N ILE A 259 -14.34 13.55 6.54
CA ILE A 259 -13.96 14.56 5.56
C ILE A 259 -12.60 14.20 5.00
N LEU A 260 -12.52 14.15 3.66
CA LEU A 260 -11.33 13.78 2.89
C LEU A 260 -10.83 15.00 2.13
N ASP A 261 -9.53 15.28 2.20
CA ASP A 261 -8.93 16.32 1.36
C ASP A 261 -8.59 15.73 -0.03
N PRO A 262 -9.29 16.15 -1.11
CA PRO A 262 -9.04 15.63 -2.46
C PRO A 262 -7.72 16.09 -3.08
N LYS A 263 -7.01 17.02 -2.46
CA LYS A 263 -5.69 17.49 -2.91
C LYS A 263 -4.54 16.77 -2.21
N ALA A 264 -4.81 16.15 -1.08
CA ALA A 264 -3.82 15.47 -0.24
C ALA A 264 -3.77 13.97 -0.57
N LEU A 265 -3.57 13.63 -1.85
CA LEU A 265 -3.59 12.24 -2.32
C LEU A 265 -2.20 11.63 -2.36
N GLU A 266 -2.15 10.35 -2.04
CA GLU A 266 -0.97 9.50 -2.18
C GLU A 266 -1.39 8.13 -2.69
N VAL A 267 -0.46 7.39 -3.30
CA VAL A 267 -0.67 5.98 -3.65
C VAL A 267 0.04 5.11 -2.62
N VAL A 268 -0.71 4.20 -2.04
CA VAL A 268 -0.22 3.22 -1.07
C VAL A 268 -0.19 1.85 -1.75
N PHE A 269 0.98 1.21 -1.76
CA PHE A 269 1.15 -0.09 -2.38
C PHE A 269 2.09 -1.00 -1.58
N PRO A 270 1.85 -2.32 -1.56
CA PRO A 270 2.73 -3.27 -0.89
C PRO A 270 3.91 -3.64 -1.79
N LEU A 271 5.09 -3.82 -1.20
CA LEU A 271 6.23 -4.47 -1.80
C LEU A 271 6.60 -5.70 -0.99
N SER A 272 6.77 -6.84 -1.69
CA SER A 272 7.21 -8.08 -1.05
C SER A 272 8.64 -7.96 -0.50
N ASP A 273 9.02 -8.88 0.40
CA ASP A 273 10.38 -8.95 0.96
C ASP A 273 11.47 -9.14 -0.10
N ILE A 274 11.11 -9.70 -1.26
CA ILE A 274 12.03 -9.84 -2.41
C ILE A 274 12.13 -8.53 -3.20
N GLN A 275 11.09 -7.73 -3.24
CA GLN A 275 11.03 -6.47 -3.99
C GLN A 275 11.59 -5.29 -3.18
N TYR A 276 11.34 -5.26 -1.88
CA TYR A 276 11.73 -4.15 -1.01
C TYR A 276 13.24 -3.82 -1.04
N PRO A 277 14.17 -4.80 -0.98
CA PRO A 277 15.62 -4.51 -1.08
C PRO A 277 16.05 -3.87 -2.39
N ARG A 278 15.20 -3.89 -3.43
CA ARG A 278 15.51 -3.30 -4.74
C ARG A 278 15.31 -1.79 -4.78
N ILE A 279 14.57 -1.25 -3.80
CA ILE A 279 14.33 0.18 -3.63
C ILE A 279 15.11 0.79 -2.46
N THR A 280 16.02 0.01 -1.86
CA THR A 280 16.88 0.47 -0.75
C THR A 280 18.34 0.59 -1.19
N ASP A 281 19.07 1.45 -0.50
CA ASP A 281 20.54 1.53 -0.62
C ASP A 281 21.24 0.41 0.20
N LYS A 282 22.57 0.43 0.22
CA LYS A 282 23.39 -0.55 0.96
C LYS A 282 23.23 -0.45 2.49
N GLU A 283 22.77 0.69 2.98
CA GLU A 283 22.55 0.99 4.40
C GLU A 283 21.12 0.66 4.85
N GLY A 284 20.26 0.22 3.90
CA GLY A 284 18.87 -0.15 4.17
C GLY A 284 17.87 1.02 4.11
N ASN A 285 18.31 2.23 3.73
CA ASN A 285 17.44 3.37 3.55
C ASN A 285 16.74 3.28 2.18
N PHE A 286 15.48 3.69 2.11
CA PHE A 286 14.79 3.73 0.83
C PHE A 286 15.31 4.85 -0.08
N ILE A 287 15.33 4.58 -1.38
CA ILE A 287 15.75 5.53 -2.40
C ILE A 287 14.50 6.23 -2.95
N LYS A 288 14.54 7.54 -3.13
CA LYS A 288 13.46 8.31 -3.77
C LYS A 288 13.41 7.97 -5.26
N LEU A 289 12.65 6.93 -5.60
CA LEU A 289 12.50 6.46 -6.97
C LEU A 289 11.26 7.05 -7.63
N LYS A 290 11.36 7.25 -8.94
CA LYS A 290 10.21 7.63 -9.77
C LYS A 290 9.24 6.46 -9.86
N VAL A 291 7.97 6.78 -9.77
CA VAL A 291 6.87 5.83 -9.97
C VAL A 291 5.90 6.38 -11.02
N GLU A 292 5.27 5.48 -11.73
CA GLU A 292 4.19 5.80 -12.66
C GLU A 292 2.94 5.01 -12.27
N TYR A 293 1.80 5.69 -12.30
CA TYR A 293 0.51 5.11 -11.98
C TYR A 293 -0.34 5.09 -13.23
N SER A 294 -0.95 3.96 -13.55
CA SER A 294 -1.94 3.87 -14.61
C SER A 294 -3.29 3.46 -14.03
N SER A 295 -4.30 4.29 -14.32
CA SER A 295 -5.70 4.02 -14.04
C SER A 295 -6.48 3.95 -15.34
N GLY A 296 -7.56 3.14 -15.37
CA GLY A 296 -8.43 3.02 -16.53
C GLY A 296 -8.33 1.69 -17.27
N GLY A 297 -9.35 1.44 -18.12
CA GLY A 297 -9.48 0.20 -18.90
C GLY A 297 -8.59 0.17 -20.14
N LEU A 298 -8.86 -0.82 -21.02
CA LEU A 298 -8.06 -1.14 -22.21
C LEU A 298 -7.93 -0.02 -23.25
N GLU A 299 -8.83 0.97 -23.27
CA GLU A 299 -8.87 1.98 -24.34
C GLU A 299 -8.16 3.31 -24.04
N LYS A 300 -8.05 3.72 -22.78
CA LYS A 300 -7.30 4.94 -22.39
C LYS A 300 -6.63 4.72 -21.03
N GLN A 301 -5.33 4.50 -21.04
CA GLN A 301 -4.54 4.51 -19.82
C GLN A 301 -4.10 5.95 -19.51
N ASN A 302 -4.62 6.46 -18.39
CA ASN A 302 -4.15 7.73 -17.86
C ASN A 302 -2.92 7.44 -17.00
N VAL A 303 -1.78 8.00 -17.38
CA VAL A 303 -0.52 7.80 -16.67
C VAL A 303 -0.22 9.04 -15.84
N HIS A 304 -0.12 8.84 -14.54
CA HIS A 304 0.33 9.84 -13.57
C HIS A 304 1.75 9.49 -13.11
N SER A 305 2.52 10.47 -12.72
CA SER A 305 3.86 10.27 -12.16
C SER A 305 3.90 10.68 -10.70
N GLY A 306 4.85 10.11 -9.97
CA GLY A 306 5.12 10.45 -8.58
C GLY A 306 6.49 9.97 -8.13
N ILE A 307 6.76 10.14 -6.84
CA ILE A 307 8.03 9.76 -6.22
C ILE A 307 7.71 9.02 -4.92
N ILE A 308 8.48 7.98 -4.61
CA ILE A 308 8.42 7.32 -3.29
C ILE A 308 8.88 8.32 -2.23
N GLU A 309 8.01 8.60 -1.26
CA GLU A 309 8.30 9.57 -0.19
C GLU A 309 8.63 8.90 1.13
N ARG A 310 7.97 7.79 1.44
CA ARG A 310 8.14 7.08 2.71
C ARG A 310 7.79 5.59 2.59
N VAL A 311 8.23 4.84 3.58
CA VAL A 311 7.97 3.40 3.70
C VAL A 311 7.43 3.13 5.10
N GLY A 312 6.44 2.26 5.21
CA GLY A 312 5.86 1.85 6.49
C GLY A 312 6.88 1.15 7.39
N GLY A 313 6.89 1.54 8.66
CA GLY A 313 7.80 0.97 9.66
C GLY A 313 7.44 -0.47 10.08
N GLN A 314 6.20 -0.89 9.84
CA GLN A 314 5.69 -2.22 10.21
C GLN A 314 5.11 -2.94 9.00
N VAL A 315 5.23 -4.27 9.03
CA VAL A 315 4.48 -5.15 8.13
C VAL A 315 3.18 -5.50 8.86
N ASN A 316 2.04 -5.05 8.34
CA ASN A 316 0.74 -5.34 8.95
C ASN A 316 0.40 -6.81 8.80
N THR A 317 -0.09 -7.43 9.87
CA THR A 317 -0.68 -8.78 9.87
C THR A 317 -1.83 -8.84 8.87
N GLY A 318 -1.66 -9.67 7.81
CA GLY A 318 -2.63 -9.80 6.73
C GLY A 318 -2.20 -9.20 5.39
N ASN A 319 -1.18 -8.34 5.35
CA ASN A 319 -0.60 -7.83 4.11
C ASN A 319 0.74 -8.51 3.82
N THR A 320 0.88 -9.07 2.62
CA THR A 320 2.14 -9.65 2.15
C THR A 320 3.09 -8.54 1.72
N GLY A 321 3.92 -8.02 2.66
CA GLY A 321 4.97 -7.06 2.35
C GLY A 321 4.87 -5.71 3.06
N ARG A 322 5.87 -4.85 2.85
CA ARG A 322 5.94 -3.50 3.41
C ARG A 322 5.13 -2.52 2.58
N GLN A 323 4.35 -1.67 3.26
CA GLN A 323 3.64 -0.59 2.59
C GLN A 323 4.59 0.53 2.20
N VAL A 324 4.47 0.99 0.97
CA VAL A 324 5.21 2.11 0.39
C VAL A 324 4.21 3.19 0.02
N PHE A 325 4.58 4.42 0.30
CA PHE A 325 3.77 5.61 0.07
C PHE A 325 4.48 6.49 -0.95
N ALA A 326 3.77 6.85 -2.01
CA ALA A 326 4.31 7.71 -3.03
C ALA A 326 3.36 8.85 -3.38
N SER A 327 3.92 10.02 -3.62
CA SER A 327 3.16 11.21 -4.00
C SER A 327 2.55 11.07 -5.39
N ILE A 328 1.54 11.85 -5.66
CA ILE A 328 0.93 11.99 -6.97
C ILE A 328 1.24 13.39 -7.48
N SER A 329 2.01 13.49 -8.57
CA SER A 329 2.22 14.78 -9.25
C SER A 329 0.95 15.15 -10.00
N ALA A 330 0.33 16.25 -9.61
CA ALA A 330 -0.85 16.80 -10.27
C ALA A 330 -0.48 17.33 -11.66
N GLN A 331 -0.47 16.47 -12.65
CA GLN A 331 -0.39 16.86 -14.05
C GLN A 331 -1.56 16.23 -14.82
N ASN A 332 -2.28 17.08 -15.55
CA ASN A 332 -3.30 16.74 -16.53
C ASN A 332 -4.63 16.17 -16.02
N GLY A 333 -5.47 17.02 -15.41
CA GLY A 333 -6.93 17.02 -15.63
C GLY A 333 -7.77 15.79 -15.25
N LEU A 334 -7.19 14.68 -14.92
CA LEU A 334 -7.90 13.47 -14.52
C LEU A 334 -7.73 13.22 -13.03
N SER A 335 -8.83 13.37 -12.35
CA SER A 335 -8.94 13.29 -10.90
C SER A 335 -8.93 11.83 -10.45
N LEU A 336 -7.79 11.35 -9.97
CA LEU A 336 -7.79 10.16 -9.10
C LEU A 336 -8.58 10.50 -7.84
N LYS A 337 -9.35 9.54 -7.37
CA LYS A 337 -10.15 9.67 -6.14
C LYS A 337 -9.62 8.72 -5.07
N PRO A 338 -9.75 9.06 -3.80
CA PRO A 338 -9.53 8.09 -2.73
C PRO A 338 -10.36 6.82 -2.98
N GLY A 339 -9.74 5.65 -2.81
CA GLY A 339 -10.34 4.34 -3.11
C GLY A 339 -10.07 3.82 -4.51
N ASP A 340 -9.52 4.61 -5.44
CA ASP A 340 -9.15 4.13 -6.77
C ASP A 340 -7.97 3.15 -6.69
N PHE A 341 -8.07 2.03 -7.44
CA PHE A 341 -6.97 1.11 -7.62
C PHE A 341 -6.18 1.45 -8.89
N VAL A 342 -4.86 1.51 -8.75
CA VAL A 342 -3.94 1.86 -9.82
C VAL A 342 -2.85 0.81 -9.99
N LYS A 343 -2.46 0.55 -11.23
CA LYS A 343 -1.25 -0.22 -11.51
C LYS A 343 -0.05 0.70 -11.31
N VAL A 344 0.92 0.26 -10.52
CA VAL A 344 2.11 1.03 -10.14
C VAL A 344 3.33 0.42 -10.81
N LYS A 345 4.10 1.25 -11.51
CA LYS A 345 5.40 0.92 -12.09
C LYS A 345 6.48 1.70 -11.35
N ILE A 346 7.40 1.00 -10.71
CA ILE A 346 8.52 1.59 -9.98
C ILE A 346 9.77 1.38 -10.81
N PHE A 347 10.49 2.45 -11.09
CA PHE A 347 11.75 2.40 -11.82
C PHE A 347 12.90 2.17 -10.84
N GLU A 348 13.47 0.94 -10.86
CA GLU A 348 14.63 0.59 -10.03
C GLU A 348 15.87 1.43 -10.43
N PRO A 349 16.90 1.48 -9.59
CA PRO A 349 18.19 2.06 -9.98
C PRO A 349 18.73 1.37 -11.23
N LYS A 350 19.38 2.16 -12.09
CA LYS A 350 19.96 1.69 -13.35
C LYS A 350 21.02 0.62 -13.10
N LEU A 351 20.85 -0.56 -13.67
CA LEU A 351 21.82 -1.64 -13.64
C LEU A 351 22.81 -1.52 -14.81
N LYS A 352 24.09 -1.63 -14.53
CA LYS A 352 25.17 -1.54 -15.52
C LYS A 352 25.89 -2.88 -15.67
N GLY A 353 26.43 -3.13 -16.88
CA GLY A 353 27.22 -4.33 -17.16
C GLY A 353 26.44 -5.62 -17.14
N ILE A 354 25.20 -5.56 -17.56
CA ILE A 354 24.27 -6.69 -17.65
C ILE A 354 23.98 -7.03 -19.12
N ALA A 355 23.35 -8.18 -19.36
CA ALA A 355 22.75 -8.50 -20.65
C ALA A 355 21.25 -8.63 -20.53
N LYS A 356 20.54 -8.21 -21.57
CA LYS A 356 19.09 -8.34 -21.75
C LYS A 356 18.83 -9.49 -22.70
N LEU A 357 18.22 -10.56 -22.18
CA LEU A 357 17.91 -11.75 -22.97
C LEU A 357 16.39 -11.99 -23.01
N PRO A 358 15.85 -12.50 -24.14
CA PRO A 358 14.45 -12.89 -24.20
C PRO A 358 14.13 -13.96 -23.13
N LEU A 359 12.97 -13.88 -22.49
CA LEU A 359 12.54 -14.86 -21.48
C LEU A 359 12.54 -16.29 -22.06
N GLY A 360 12.21 -16.44 -23.36
CA GLY A 360 12.21 -17.72 -24.07
C GLY A 360 13.58 -18.39 -24.23
N SER A 361 14.69 -17.67 -24.00
CA SER A 361 16.05 -18.23 -24.05
C SER A 361 16.45 -18.98 -22.79
N LEU A 362 15.69 -18.80 -21.70
CA LEU A 362 15.98 -19.38 -20.40
C LEU A 362 15.56 -20.86 -20.37
N GLY A 363 16.50 -21.73 -20.14
CA GLY A 363 16.31 -23.16 -19.92
C GLY A 363 16.14 -23.49 -18.42
N SER A 364 16.04 -24.78 -18.13
CA SER A 364 15.97 -25.28 -16.76
C SER A 364 17.19 -24.86 -15.94
N ASN A 365 17.02 -24.62 -14.64
CA ASN A 365 18.09 -24.27 -13.70
C ASN A 365 18.91 -23.02 -14.08
N ASN A 366 18.24 -21.99 -14.60
CA ASN A 366 18.88 -20.73 -15.00
C ASN A 366 20.04 -20.95 -16.01
N THR A 367 19.80 -21.76 -17.03
CA THR A 367 20.79 -21.99 -18.08
C THR A 367 20.37 -21.37 -19.40
N ILE A 368 21.36 -21.02 -20.24
CA ILE A 368 21.17 -20.66 -21.65
C ILE A 368 22.04 -21.52 -22.53
N LEU A 369 21.68 -21.60 -23.81
CA LEU A 369 22.44 -22.33 -24.82
C LEU A 369 23.21 -21.34 -25.68
N LEU A 370 24.52 -21.45 -25.67
CA LEU A 370 25.41 -20.72 -26.56
C LEU A 370 25.72 -21.56 -27.80
N VAL A 371 26.07 -20.93 -28.89
CA VAL A 371 26.55 -21.60 -30.11
C VAL A 371 28.08 -21.42 -30.16
N ASN A 372 28.82 -22.52 -30.25
CA ASN A 372 30.28 -22.49 -30.46
C ASN A 372 30.63 -22.38 -31.95
N ASP A 373 31.92 -22.30 -32.24
CA ASP A 373 32.43 -22.16 -33.61
C ASP A 373 32.20 -23.38 -34.49
N ASP A 374 32.01 -24.58 -33.89
CA ASP A 374 31.66 -25.82 -34.56
C ASP A 374 30.13 -25.98 -34.82
N LEU A 375 29.36 -24.94 -34.62
CA LEU A 375 27.90 -24.92 -34.70
C LEU A 375 27.24 -25.96 -33.75
N ARG A 376 27.84 -26.18 -32.58
CA ARG A 376 27.28 -26.99 -31.51
C ARG A 376 26.83 -26.15 -30.34
N LEU A 377 25.83 -26.64 -29.62
CA LEU A 377 25.29 -25.96 -28.44
C LEU A 377 26.17 -26.23 -27.22
N GLU A 378 26.46 -25.17 -26.49
CA GLU A 378 27.12 -25.18 -25.19
C GLU A 378 26.16 -24.65 -24.11
N LYS A 379 25.92 -25.41 -23.06
CA LYS A 379 25.04 -25.03 -21.97
C LYS A 379 25.81 -24.31 -20.88
N ILE A 380 25.41 -23.09 -20.54
CA ILE A 380 26.03 -22.33 -19.47
C ILE A 380 25.01 -21.91 -18.42
N ASN A 381 25.45 -21.85 -17.16
CA ASN A 381 24.66 -21.26 -16.08
C ASN A 381 24.82 -19.74 -16.11
N ILE A 382 23.72 -19.05 -15.82
CA ILE A 382 23.68 -17.59 -15.79
C ILE A 382 23.07 -17.09 -14.48
N ASP A 383 23.49 -15.91 -14.05
CA ASP A 383 22.93 -15.26 -12.87
C ASP A 383 21.77 -14.33 -13.30
N VAL A 384 20.55 -14.80 -13.11
CA VAL A 384 19.35 -13.99 -13.38
C VAL A 384 19.15 -13.00 -12.25
N ILE A 385 19.33 -11.70 -12.55
CA ILE A 385 19.18 -10.63 -11.57
C ILE A 385 17.73 -10.17 -11.48
N ARG A 386 17.06 -10.06 -12.65
CA ARG A 386 15.69 -9.57 -12.76
C ARG A 386 14.91 -10.32 -13.84
N PHE A 387 13.67 -10.67 -13.48
CA PHE A 387 12.65 -11.07 -14.45
C PHE A 387 11.80 -9.84 -14.81
N GLN A 388 11.61 -9.62 -16.11
CA GLN A 388 10.72 -8.61 -16.67
C GLN A 388 9.66 -9.30 -17.54
N GLU A 389 8.65 -8.59 -18.02
CA GLU A 389 7.51 -9.20 -18.75
C GLU A 389 7.96 -10.11 -19.90
N ASN A 390 8.88 -9.65 -20.76
CA ASN A 390 9.29 -10.35 -21.97
C ASN A 390 10.77 -10.71 -22.01
N HIS A 391 11.54 -10.33 -20.99
CA HIS A 391 12.99 -10.55 -20.98
C HIS A 391 13.53 -10.72 -19.56
N ILE A 392 14.74 -11.25 -19.47
CA ILE A 392 15.50 -11.39 -18.24
C ILE A 392 16.74 -10.50 -18.31
N LEU A 393 17.14 -9.98 -17.16
CA LEU A 393 18.41 -9.27 -16.99
C LEU A 393 19.38 -10.16 -16.25
N VAL A 394 20.53 -10.41 -16.86
CA VAL A 394 21.50 -11.39 -16.39
C VAL A 394 22.90 -10.80 -16.22
N LYS A 395 23.65 -11.36 -15.29
CA LYS A 395 25.09 -11.12 -15.11
C LYS A 395 25.90 -12.37 -15.41
N ASN A 396 27.24 -12.22 -15.39
CA ASN A 396 28.18 -13.30 -15.55
C ASN A 396 27.96 -14.12 -16.85
N VAL A 397 27.69 -13.39 -17.95
CA VAL A 397 27.52 -13.99 -19.27
C VAL A 397 28.67 -13.57 -20.19
N PRO A 398 29.14 -14.48 -21.09
CA PRO A 398 30.14 -14.12 -22.09
C PRO A 398 29.51 -13.20 -23.15
N PHE A 399 29.91 -11.93 -23.13
CA PHE A 399 29.45 -10.97 -24.12
C PHE A 399 29.96 -11.33 -25.53
N ASP A 400 29.24 -10.83 -26.55
CA ASP A 400 29.51 -11.01 -27.99
C ASP A 400 29.36 -12.44 -28.53
N ARG A 401 29.12 -13.44 -27.69
CA ARG A 401 28.80 -14.80 -28.11
C ARG A 401 27.36 -14.91 -28.58
N LYS A 402 27.10 -15.82 -29.55
CA LYS A 402 25.76 -16.14 -30.03
C LYS A 402 25.05 -17.05 -29.02
N PHE A 403 23.78 -16.80 -28.75
CA PHE A 403 22.92 -17.61 -27.90
C PHE A 403 21.60 -17.94 -28.60
N VAL A 404 20.96 -19.01 -28.19
CA VAL A 404 19.66 -19.45 -28.72
C VAL A 404 18.56 -18.62 -28.08
N THR A 405 17.76 -17.91 -28.89
CA THR A 405 16.70 -16.99 -28.40
C THR A 405 15.46 -17.70 -27.89
N LYS A 406 15.26 -18.98 -28.27
CA LYS A 406 14.12 -19.80 -27.83
C LYS A 406 14.60 -21.19 -27.46
N TRP A 407 14.60 -21.49 -26.16
CA TRP A 407 14.94 -22.81 -25.64
C TRP A 407 13.84 -23.84 -26.01
N SER A 408 14.23 -25.10 -26.23
CA SER A 408 13.35 -26.22 -26.46
C SER A 408 13.94 -27.47 -25.80
N PRO A 409 13.11 -28.42 -25.29
CA PRO A 409 13.59 -29.66 -24.64
C PRO A 409 14.47 -30.55 -25.54
N GLN A 410 14.42 -30.35 -26.84
CA GLN A 410 15.22 -31.12 -27.83
C GLN A 410 16.65 -30.55 -28.00
N LEU A 411 16.90 -29.34 -27.45
CA LEU A 411 18.17 -28.63 -27.54
C LEU A 411 18.92 -28.83 -26.23
N ASP A 412 20.05 -29.48 -26.28
CA ASP A 412 20.96 -29.64 -25.14
C ASP A 412 22.42 -29.51 -25.59
N ALA A 413 23.35 -29.54 -24.64
CA ALA A 413 24.77 -29.46 -24.92
C ALA A 413 25.26 -30.50 -25.95
N GLY A 414 26.10 -30.08 -26.89
CA GLY A 414 26.67 -30.93 -27.94
C GLY A 414 25.81 -31.10 -29.20
N VAL A 415 24.53 -30.72 -29.18
CA VAL A 415 23.63 -30.80 -30.34
C VAL A 415 24.10 -29.87 -31.44
N LYS A 416 24.22 -30.41 -32.68
CA LYS A 416 24.58 -29.63 -33.86
C LYS A 416 23.41 -28.82 -34.35
N VAL A 417 23.62 -27.53 -34.68
CA VAL A 417 22.55 -26.63 -35.04
C VAL A 417 22.85 -25.82 -36.31
N LYS A 418 21.78 -25.53 -37.04
CA LYS A 418 21.78 -24.55 -38.12
C LYS A 418 21.32 -23.20 -37.60
N VAL A 419 22.18 -22.24 -37.63
CA VAL A 419 21.95 -20.91 -37.04
C VAL A 419 21.19 -20.03 -38.02
N ILE A 420 20.10 -19.42 -37.56
CA ILE A 420 19.43 -18.31 -38.22
C ILE A 420 19.55 -17.08 -37.34
N ASP A 421 20.10 -16.00 -37.88
CA ASP A 421 20.27 -14.74 -37.15
C ASP A 421 18.93 -14.04 -37.00
N SER A 422 18.46 -13.86 -35.77
CA SER A 422 17.16 -13.20 -35.47
C SER A 422 17.14 -11.74 -35.95
N SER A 423 18.29 -11.08 -36.03
CA SER A 423 18.39 -9.71 -36.49
C SER A 423 18.13 -9.56 -38.00
N LYS A 424 18.31 -10.62 -38.77
CA LYS A 424 18.03 -10.67 -40.21
C LYS A 424 16.67 -11.29 -40.56
N GLY A 425 16.03 -11.96 -39.58
CA GLY A 425 14.73 -12.62 -39.74
C GLY A 425 13.52 -11.73 -39.49
N ALA A 426 13.71 -10.57 -38.87
CA ALA A 426 12.61 -9.64 -38.60
C ALA A 426 12.10 -8.87 -39.82
N GLU A 427 12.87 -8.85 -40.94
CA GLU A 427 12.42 -8.28 -42.21
C GLU A 427 11.76 -9.29 -43.16
N GLY A 428 11.77 -10.59 -42.83
CA GLY A 428 11.37 -11.65 -43.80
C GLY A 428 10.26 -12.61 -43.36
N VAL A 429 9.77 -12.57 -42.12
CA VAL A 429 8.62 -13.37 -41.69
C VAL A 429 7.58 -12.44 -41.06
N LYS A 430 6.87 -11.74 -41.94
CA LYS A 430 5.48 -11.37 -41.61
C LYS A 430 4.79 -12.69 -41.22
N PRO A 431 4.01 -12.76 -40.14
CA PRO A 431 3.05 -13.83 -39.94
C PRO A 431 2.30 -13.87 -41.27
N ALA A 432 2.21 -15.05 -41.88
CA ALA A 432 1.47 -15.18 -43.14
C ALA A 432 0.10 -14.58 -42.86
N GLU A 433 -0.08 -13.32 -43.21
CA GLU A 433 -1.38 -12.72 -43.39
C GLU A 433 -2.07 -13.73 -44.27
N ASN A 434 -3.17 -14.26 -43.81
CA ASN A 434 -4.04 -15.08 -44.63
C ASN A 434 -4.50 -14.13 -45.76
N GLU A 435 -3.71 -14.09 -46.87
CA GLU A 435 -4.14 -13.38 -48.06
C GLU A 435 -5.53 -13.91 -48.38
N THR A 436 -6.52 -13.09 -48.18
CA THR A 436 -7.90 -13.39 -48.50
C THR A 436 -8.16 -12.86 -49.89
N ILE A 437 -8.85 -13.62 -50.71
CA ILE A 437 -9.23 -13.25 -52.07
C ILE A 437 -10.76 -13.11 -52.12
N LYS A 438 -11.23 -12.10 -52.81
CA LYS A 438 -12.65 -11.95 -53.13
C LYS A 438 -12.90 -12.80 -54.38
N LEU A 439 -13.71 -13.84 -54.25
CA LEU A 439 -14.11 -14.70 -55.39
C LEU A 439 -15.31 -14.08 -56.09
N THR A 440 -15.35 -14.18 -57.42
CA THR A 440 -16.58 -13.89 -58.18
C THR A 440 -17.63 -14.96 -57.88
N ASP A 441 -18.91 -14.62 -58.03
CA ASP A 441 -20.00 -15.56 -57.71
C ASP A 441 -19.91 -16.83 -58.56
N GLU A 442 -19.53 -16.70 -59.84
CA GLU A 442 -19.33 -17.84 -60.76
C GLU A 442 -18.15 -18.74 -60.32
N GLU A 443 -17.06 -18.19 -59.83
CA GLU A 443 -15.92 -18.94 -59.31
C GLU A 443 -16.24 -19.63 -57.97
N ARG A 444 -17.03 -18.99 -57.15
CA ARG A 444 -17.50 -19.51 -55.87
C ARG A 444 -18.35 -20.75 -56.06
N ASP A 445 -19.33 -20.63 -56.96
CA ASP A 445 -20.25 -21.76 -57.27
C ASP A 445 -19.51 -22.94 -57.90
N LYS A 446 -18.54 -22.73 -58.76
CA LYS A 446 -17.69 -23.77 -59.34
C LYS A 446 -16.88 -24.52 -58.26
N LEU A 447 -16.30 -23.77 -57.31
CA LEU A 447 -15.52 -24.37 -56.18
C LEU A 447 -16.41 -25.11 -55.18
N ILE A 448 -17.59 -24.60 -54.88
CA ILE A 448 -18.56 -25.27 -54.01
C ILE A 448 -19.04 -26.56 -54.65
N ASN A 449 -19.49 -26.51 -55.89
CA ASN A 449 -19.94 -27.70 -56.61
C ASN A 449 -18.84 -28.76 -56.73
N ALA A 450 -17.59 -28.38 -56.93
CA ALA A 450 -16.47 -29.30 -57.01
C ALA A 450 -16.18 -29.97 -55.63
N VAL A 451 -16.35 -29.24 -54.53
CA VAL A 451 -16.20 -29.81 -53.17
C VAL A 451 -17.36 -30.74 -52.85
N GLU A 452 -18.59 -30.39 -53.17
CA GLU A 452 -19.78 -31.19 -52.89
C GLU A 452 -19.81 -32.49 -53.71
N ASN A 453 -19.43 -32.46 -54.98
CA ASN A 453 -19.44 -33.64 -55.86
C ASN A 453 -18.23 -34.56 -55.69
N ASN A 454 -17.24 -34.18 -54.91
CA ASN A 454 -16.05 -34.99 -54.68
C ASN A 454 -16.34 -36.14 -53.69
N LYS A 455 -16.32 -37.40 -54.19
CA LYS A 455 -16.63 -38.59 -53.38
C LYS A 455 -15.56 -38.96 -52.36
N TRP A 456 -14.37 -38.36 -52.43
CA TRP A 456 -13.23 -38.69 -51.57
C TRP A 456 -13.09 -37.73 -50.34
N ILE A 457 -13.90 -36.69 -50.23
CA ILE A 457 -13.87 -35.76 -49.13
C ILE A 457 -14.92 -36.15 -48.08
N PRO A 458 -14.55 -36.40 -46.81
CA PRO A 458 -15.49 -36.67 -45.71
C PRO A 458 -16.53 -35.56 -45.55
N LYS A 459 -17.76 -35.92 -45.17
CA LYS A 459 -18.89 -34.97 -45.01
C LYS A 459 -18.56 -33.75 -44.09
N ASP A 460 -17.87 -33.99 -43.00
CA ASP A 460 -17.50 -32.92 -42.06
C ASP A 460 -16.52 -31.91 -42.67
N VAL A 461 -15.59 -32.38 -43.51
CA VAL A 461 -14.63 -31.54 -44.21
C VAL A 461 -15.32 -30.75 -45.35
N LYS A 462 -16.28 -31.37 -46.03
CA LYS A 462 -17.11 -30.68 -47.05
C LYS A 462 -17.85 -29.51 -46.43
N ASN A 463 -18.57 -29.72 -45.33
CA ASN A 463 -19.33 -28.68 -44.64
C ASN A 463 -18.43 -27.51 -44.18
N ARG A 464 -17.22 -27.80 -43.72
CA ARG A 464 -16.26 -26.77 -43.31
C ARG A 464 -15.74 -25.99 -44.52
N LEU A 465 -15.41 -26.61 -45.63
CA LEU A 465 -14.91 -25.98 -46.86
C LEU A 465 -16.00 -25.13 -47.52
N VAL A 466 -17.24 -25.63 -47.61
CA VAL A 466 -18.38 -24.86 -48.15
C VAL A 466 -18.62 -23.61 -47.29
N LYS A 467 -18.61 -23.75 -45.97
CA LYS A 467 -18.76 -22.60 -45.05
C LYS A 467 -17.64 -21.55 -45.21
N GLN A 468 -16.41 -21.96 -45.49
CA GLN A 468 -15.29 -21.03 -45.78
C GLN A 468 -15.41 -20.37 -47.15
N LEU A 469 -15.85 -21.09 -48.18
CA LEU A 469 -16.05 -20.56 -49.51
C LEU A 469 -17.25 -19.60 -49.64
N SER A 470 -18.22 -19.72 -48.72
CA SER A 470 -19.40 -18.84 -48.65
C SER A 470 -19.10 -17.50 -47.99
N GLN A 471 -17.90 -17.29 -47.40
CA GLN A 471 -17.49 -16.00 -46.84
C GLN A 471 -17.12 -15.00 -47.94
N GLU A 472 -17.33 -13.71 -47.73
CA GLU A 472 -17.00 -12.64 -48.68
C GLU A 472 -15.49 -12.61 -48.99
N LEU A 473 -14.65 -12.92 -48.03
CA LEU A 473 -13.19 -13.00 -48.11
C LEU A 473 -12.75 -14.43 -47.80
N VAL A 474 -12.20 -15.13 -48.80
CA VAL A 474 -11.77 -16.53 -48.64
C VAL A 474 -10.24 -16.62 -48.58
N PRO A 475 -9.64 -17.41 -47.66
CA PRO A 475 -8.19 -17.57 -47.59
C PRO A 475 -7.61 -18.13 -48.92
N LYS A 476 -6.69 -17.41 -49.54
CA LYS A 476 -6.05 -17.72 -50.84
C LYS A 476 -5.50 -19.16 -50.86
N LYS A 477 -4.91 -19.62 -49.75
CA LYS A 477 -4.40 -20.98 -49.62
C LYS A 477 -5.47 -22.07 -49.81
N VAL A 478 -6.71 -21.82 -49.44
CA VAL A 478 -7.84 -22.74 -49.64
C VAL A 478 -8.23 -22.81 -51.07
N VAL A 479 -8.33 -21.65 -51.73
CA VAL A 479 -8.69 -21.52 -53.15
C VAL A 479 -7.62 -22.14 -54.05
N ASP A 480 -6.34 -21.85 -53.82
CA ASP A 480 -5.23 -22.41 -54.62
C ASP A 480 -5.12 -23.93 -54.49
N ARG A 481 -5.38 -24.48 -53.31
CA ARG A 481 -5.39 -25.91 -53.06
C ARG A 481 -6.55 -26.62 -53.80
N LEU A 482 -7.70 -25.96 -53.86
CA LEU A 482 -8.85 -26.47 -54.58
C LEU A 482 -8.65 -26.38 -56.12
N ARG A 483 -8.13 -25.24 -56.61
CA ARG A 483 -7.78 -25.08 -58.03
C ARG A 483 -6.76 -26.10 -58.53
N LYS A 484 -5.73 -26.38 -57.70
CA LYS A 484 -4.70 -27.36 -58.02
C LYS A 484 -5.23 -28.81 -58.07
N ARG A 485 -6.31 -29.11 -57.35
CA ARG A 485 -6.99 -30.44 -57.38
C ARG A 485 -8.05 -30.56 -58.46
N MET A 486 -8.50 -29.46 -59.06
CA MET A 486 -9.46 -29.45 -60.16
C MET A 486 -8.80 -29.42 -61.56
N GLY A 487 -7.51 -29.07 -61.64
CA GLY A 487 -6.75 -28.98 -62.90
C GLY A 487 -5.80 -30.14 -63.16
N GLY A 488 -5.94 -31.30 -62.45
CA GLY A 488 -5.18 -32.50 -62.70
C GLY A 488 -6.10 -33.66 -63.08
#